data_03e660b1beeb3e216b8d79615fcb0ec3
#
_entry.id   03e660b1beeb3e216b8d79615fcb0ec3
#
_cell.length_a   1.000
_cell.length_b   1.000
_cell.length_c   1.000
_cell.angle_alpha   90.00
_cell.angle_beta   90.00
_cell.angle_gamma   90.00
#
_symmetry.space_group_name_H-M   'P 1'
#
loop_
_entity.id
_entity.type
_entity.pdbx_description
1 polymer ?
#
loop_
_entity_poly.entity_id
_entity_poly.type
_entity_poly.pdbx_seq_one_letter_code
_entity_poly.pdbx_strand_id
1 'polypeptide(L)'
;CYFIGGGMGLALLLLRLGTFESSMYQDLGQGVKKGNFFQLFSNRATFTKYMYCIMMGLPIWYIIGILVFASPEITQSFGISGQINGGDAIMYCYLGLTFGDFASGALSQVLKSRRQAVLIYLTLVSFLVIYFLYFLSNISVSFGHVIITALGFFGGYWAVFLTSSSEQFGTNLRMTVTTTVPNFVRGALIPITLLFKALIPNFGLINAAAMVGFVCFGLAFWAVTHLKETFGESLDYVE
;
A
#
# COMPACT_ATOMS: atom_id res chain seq x y z
N CYS A 1 -7.79 -22.14 11.54
CA CYS A 1 -7.55 -20.69 11.37
C CYS A 1 -8.86 -19.94 11.07
N TYR A 2 -9.71 -20.38 10.11
CA TYR A 2 -10.93 -19.65 9.70
C TYR A 2 -11.94 -19.44 10.83
N PHE A 3 -12.20 -20.45 11.67
CA PHE A 3 -13.11 -20.31 12.81
C PHE A 3 -12.60 -19.35 13.89
N ILE A 4 -11.28 -19.31 14.10
CA ILE A 4 -10.65 -18.35 15.03
C ILE A 4 -10.82 -16.93 14.49
N GLY A 5 -10.49 -16.70 13.22
CA GLY A 5 -10.67 -15.39 12.58
C GLY A 5 -12.12 -14.93 12.56
N GLY A 6 -13.05 -15.84 12.24
CA GLY A 6 -14.50 -15.55 12.30
C GLY A 6 -14.98 -15.22 13.71
N GLY A 7 -14.53 -15.97 14.71
CA GLY A 7 -14.85 -15.72 16.13
C GLY A 7 -14.31 -14.37 16.62
N MET A 8 -13.07 -14.02 16.25
CA MET A 8 -12.50 -12.70 16.56
C MET A 8 -13.28 -11.58 15.87
N GLY A 9 -13.71 -11.77 14.61
CA GLY A 9 -14.54 -10.80 13.91
C GLY A 9 -15.89 -10.54 14.60
N LEU A 10 -16.56 -11.60 15.07
CA LEU A 10 -17.78 -11.50 15.85
C LEU A 10 -17.55 -10.81 17.19
N ALA A 11 -16.47 -11.13 17.90
CA ALA A 11 -16.11 -10.48 19.17
C ALA A 11 -15.87 -8.97 18.96
N LEU A 12 -15.14 -8.60 17.90
CA LEU A 12 -14.93 -7.18 17.54
C LEU A 12 -16.23 -6.47 17.19
N LEU A 13 -17.17 -7.15 16.50
CA LEU A 13 -18.50 -6.59 16.22
C LEU A 13 -19.25 -6.25 17.51
N LEU A 14 -19.26 -7.17 18.49
CA LEU A 14 -19.89 -6.95 19.78
C LEU A 14 -19.24 -5.78 20.56
N LEU A 15 -17.92 -5.70 20.57
CA LEU A 15 -17.17 -4.58 21.19
C LEU A 15 -17.50 -3.24 20.53
N ARG A 16 -17.75 -3.24 19.21
CA ARG A 16 -18.07 -2.03 18.46
C ARG A 16 -19.48 -1.48 18.73
N LEU A 17 -20.42 -2.30 19.21
CA LEU A 17 -21.77 -1.84 19.58
C LEU A 17 -21.79 -0.82 20.70
N GLY A 18 -20.73 -0.73 21.51
CA GLY A 18 -20.58 0.24 22.61
C GLY A 18 -19.70 1.45 22.30
N THR A 19 -19.20 1.60 21.06
CA THR A 19 -18.34 2.73 20.71
C THR A 19 -19.16 3.95 20.28
N PHE A 20 -18.83 5.12 20.87
CA PHE A 20 -19.44 6.39 20.49
C PHE A 20 -18.85 6.90 19.15
N GLU A 21 -19.67 7.58 18.37
CA GLU A 21 -19.19 8.32 17.19
C GLU A 21 -18.31 9.49 17.62
N SER A 22 -17.32 9.83 16.76
CA SER A 22 -16.45 11.00 16.98
C SER A 22 -17.27 12.28 17.14
N SER A 23 -16.94 13.11 18.13
CA SER A 23 -17.56 14.42 18.32
C SER A 23 -17.52 15.27 17.05
N MET A 24 -16.39 15.28 16.35
CA MET A 24 -16.22 15.98 15.05
C MET A 24 -17.25 15.55 13.99
N TYR A 25 -17.68 14.28 14.00
CA TYR A 25 -18.68 13.78 13.09
C TYR A 25 -20.11 14.12 13.53
N GLN A 26 -20.34 14.18 14.82
CA GLN A 26 -21.64 14.58 15.41
C GLN A 26 -21.90 16.07 15.18
N ASP A 27 -20.87 16.91 15.29
CA ASP A 27 -20.93 18.36 15.15
C ASP A 27 -21.12 18.83 13.69
N LEU A 28 -21.02 17.92 12.71
CA LEU A 28 -21.34 18.24 11.31
C LEU A 28 -22.80 18.69 11.18
N GLY A 29 -23.00 19.91 10.67
CA GLY A 29 -24.31 20.54 10.51
C GLY A 29 -25.35 19.67 9.77
N GLN A 30 -26.65 19.88 10.07
CA GLN A 30 -27.75 19.08 9.54
C GLN A 30 -27.91 19.08 8.00
N GLY A 31 -27.23 19.96 7.27
CA GLY A 31 -27.25 20.03 5.80
C GLY A 31 -26.11 19.31 5.08
N VAL A 32 -25.13 18.78 5.81
CA VAL A 32 -23.95 18.16 5.22
C VAL A 32 -24.22 16.70 4.85
N LYS A 33 -24.06 16.36 3.57
CA LYS A 33 -24.16 14.95 3.12
C LYS A 33 -22.98 14.16 3.65
N LYS A 34 -23.23 13.26 4.61
CA LYS A 34 -22.23 12.43 5.28
C LYS A 34 -22.01 11.13 4.51
N GLY A 35 -20.74 10.74 4.27
CA GLY A 35 -20.39 9.42 3.76
C GLY A 35 -20.84 9.10 2.32
N ASN A 36 -21.14 10.10 1.50
CA ASN A 36 -21.60 9.87 0.14
C ASN A 36 -20.42 9.56 -0.80
N PHE A 37 -20.25 8.27 -1.15
CA PHE A 37 -19.20 7.80 -2.05
C PHE A 37 -19.23 8.52 -3.42
N PHE A 38 -20.40 8.78 -3.98
CA PHE A 38 -20.53 9.44 -5.28
C PHE A 38 -20.05 10.89 -5.27
N GLN A 39 -19.97 11.51 -4.10
CA GLN A 39 -19.43 12.86 -3.95
C GLN A 39 -17.95 12.94 -4.35
N LEU A 40 -17.18 11.84 -4.21
CA LEU A 40 -15.80 11.75 -4.66
C LEU A 40 -15.65 11.96 -6.18
N PHE A 41 -16.70 11.72 -6.95
CA PHE A 41 -16.73 11.84 -8.41
C PHE A 41 -17.43 13.11 -8.89
N SER A 42 -18.06 13.87 -8.00
CA SER A 42 -18.85 15.06 -8.37
C SER A 42 -18.00 16.27 -8.74
N ASN A 43 -16.79 16.36 -8.21
CA ASN A 43 -15.86 17.46 -8.45
C ASN A 43 -14.53 16.91 -8.99
N ARG A 44 -14.04 17.50 -10.09
CA ARG A 44 -12.76 17.10 -10.72
C ARG A 44 -11.58 17.18 -9.73
N ALA A 45 -11.53 18.19 -8.88
CA ALA A 45 -10.45 18.35 -7.91
C ALA A 45 -10.47 17.21 -6.86
N THR A 46 -11.64 16.91 -6.30
CA THR A 46 -11.83 15.82 -5.32
C THR A 46 -11.54 14.46 -5.95
N PHE A 47 -12.00 14.22 -7.18
CA PHE A 47 -11.71 13.00 -7.93
C PHE A 47 -10.21 12.84 -8.19
N THR A 48 -9.53 13.88 -8.66
CA THR A 48 -8.09 13.83 -8.94
C THR A 48 -7.29 13.55 -7.67
N LYS A 49 -7.65 14.19 -6.56
CA LYS A 49 -7.06 13.96 -5.24
C LYS A 49 -7.27 12.50 -4.79
N TYR A 50 -8.47 11.96 -5.00
CA TYR A 50 -8.80 10.56 -4.72
C TYR A 50 -7.96 9.59 -5.56
N MET A 51 -7.78 9.86 -6.84
CA MET A 51 -6.91 9.06 -7.71
C MET A 51 -5.45 9.09 -7.28
N TYR A 52 -4.93 10.24 -6.86
CA TYR A 52 -3.57 10.33 -6.32
C TYR A 52 -3.41 9.46 -5.06
N CYS A 53 -4.40 9.44 -4.17
CA CYS A 53 -4.36 8.55 -3.01
C CYS A 53 -4.30 7.07 -3.42
N ILE A 54 -5.07 6.65 -4.43
CA ILE A 54 -5.01 5.28 -4.95
C ILE A 54 -3.63 4.97 -5.56
N MET A 55 -3.13 5.86 -6.43
CA MET A 55 -1.84 5.67 -7.10
C MET A 55 -0.67 5.55 -6.12
N MET A 56 -0.69 6.31 -5.02
CA MET A 56 0.32 6.25 -3.96
C MET A 56 0.43 4.85 -3.34
N GLY A 57 -0.66 4.08 -3.28
CA GLY A 57 -0.69 2.74 -2.70
C GLY A 57 -0.32 1.59 -3.65
N LEU A 58 -0.28 1.82 -4.98
CA LEU A 58 -0.07 0.77 -5.98
C LEU A 58 1.22 -0.05 -5.77
N PRO A 59 2.39 0.54 -5.44
CA PRO A 59 3.62 -0.21 -5.25
C PRO A 59 3.54 -1.28 -4.18
N ILE A 60 2.78 -1.07 -3.11
CA ILE A 60 2.63 -2.02 -2.01
C ILE A 60 2.04 -3.34 -2.53
N TRP A 61 0.97 -3.27 -3.31
CA TRP A 61 0.33 -4.46 -3.86
C TRP A 61 1.04 -5.02 -5.09
N TYR A 62 1.81 -4.20 -5.82
CA TYR A 62 2.74 -4.70 -6.81
C TYR A 62 3.84 -5.58 -6.16
N ILE A 63 4.43 -5.13 -5.05
CA ILE A 63 5.45 -5.89 -4.32
C ILE A 63 4.86 -7.22 -3.83
N ILE A 64 3.74 -7.18 -3.10
CA ILE A 64 3.13 -8.38 -2.51
C ILE A 64 2.59 -9.31 -3.60
N GLY A 65 1.80 -8.79 -4.54
CA GLY A 65 1.03 -9.58 -5.48
C GLY A 65 1.78 -10.01 -6.74
N ILE A 66 2.89 -9.34 -7.09
CA ILE A 66 3.73 -9.72 -8.22
C ILE A 66 5.08 -10.25 -7.74
N LEU A 67 5.88 -9.44 -7.05
CA LEU A 67 7.25 -9.83 -6.74
C LEU A 67 7.33 -10.96 -5.71
N VAL A 68 6.60 -10.85 -4.61
CA VAL A 68 6.63 -11.85 -3.54
C VAL A 68 5.88 -13.10 -3.95
N PHE A 69 4.73 -12.95 -4.61
CA PHE A 69 3.96 -14.09 -5.10
C PHE A 69 4.72 -14.89 -6.17
N ALA A 70 5.39 -14.22 -7.11
CA ALA A 70 6.22 -14.84 -8.16
C ALA A 70 7.68 -15.04 -7.73
N SER A 71 8.03 -14.82 -6.45
CA SER A 71 9.40 -14.98 -5.96
C SER A 71 9.98 -16.39 -6.15
N PRO A 72 9.21 -17.50 -6.06
CA PRO A 72 9.72 -18.83 -6.36
C PRO A 72 10.24 -18.92 -7.81
N GLU A 73 9.47 -18.46 -8.77
CA GLU A 73 9.83 -18.49 -10.19
C GLU A 73 10.97 -17.51 -10.51
N ILE A 74 10.92 -16.28 -9.95
CA ILE A 74 11.95 -15.27 -10.13
C ILE A 74 13.29 -15.77 -9.58
N THR A 75 13.30 -16.32 -8.36
CA THR A 75 14.52 -16.78 -7.73
C THR A 75 15.08 -18.04 -8.39
N GLN A 76 14.24 -18.92 -8.90
CA GLN A 76 14.67 -20.07 -9.69
C GLN A 76 15.40 -19.65 -10.96
N SER A 77 14.98 -18.57 -11.61
CA SER A 77 15.65 -18.04 -12.80
C SER A 77 17.06 -17.50 -12.54
N PHE A 78 17.41 -17.21 -11.27
CA PHE A 78 18.73 -16.74 -10.85
C PHE A 78 19.67 -17.86 -10.39
N GLY A 79 19.29 -19.14 -10.51
CA GLY A 79 20.13 -20.27 -10.12
C GLY A 79 20.33 -20.37 -8.61
N ILE A 80 19.34 -19.98 -7.80
CA ILE A 80 19.42 -20.13 -6.34
C ILE A 80 19.53 -21.60 -5.97
N SER A 81 20.49 -21.93 -5.12
CA SER A 81 20.68 -23.25 -4.56
C SER A 81 19.58 -23.58 -3.55
N GLY A 82 18.47 -24.15 -4.02
CA GLY A 82 17.28 -24.46 -3.25
C GLY A 82 16.05 -23.78 -3.80
N GLN A 83 14.88 -24.05 -3.23
CA GLN A 83 13.60 -23.49 -3.66
C GLN A 83 13.03 -22.60 -2.56
N ILE A 84 12.70 -21.35 -2.89
CA ILE A 84 11.91 -20.50 -2.00
C ILE A 84 10.45 -20.95 -2.11
N ASN A 85 9.84 -21.29 -0.98
CA ASN A 85 8.43 -21.62 -0.93
C ASN A 85 7.59 -20.32 -0.93
N GLY A 86 6.55 -20.26 -1.75
CA GLY A 86 5.67 -19.09 -1.82
C GLY A 86 4.99 -18.73 -0.49
N GLY A 87 4.65 -19.73 0.33
CA GLY A 87 4.11 -19.52 1.68
C GLY A 87 5.10 -18.83 2.61
N ASP A 88 6.36 -19.28 2.59
CA ASP A 88 7.44 -18.70 3.39
C ASP A 88 7.75 -17.28 2.89
N ALA A 89 7.80 -17.06 1.58
CA ALA A 89 8.00 -15.74 1.00
C ALA A 89 6.95 -14.73 1.48
N ILE A 90 5.68 -15.12 1.47
CA ILE A 90 4.58 -14.30 1.97
C ILE A 90 4.76 -14.02 3.47
N MET A 91 5.08 -15.05 4.27
CA MET A 91 5.28 -14.90 5.72
C MET A 91 6.42 -13.89 6.01
N TYR A 92 7.58 -14.04 5.38
CA TYR A 92 8.72 -13.15 5.56
C TYR A 92 8.43 -11.73 5.08
N CYS A 93 7.71 -11.56 3.97
CA CYS A 93 7.28 -10.25 3.51
C CYS A 93 6.36 -9.56 4.53
N TYR A 94 5.35 -10.26 5.07
CA TYR A 94 4.44 -9.67 6.07
C TYR A 94 5.13 -9.39 7.41
N LEU A 95 6.12 -10.18 7.82
CA LEU A 95 6.97 -9.84 8.97
C LEU A 95 7.71 -8.51 8.72
N GLY A 96 8.35 -8.38 7.56
CA GLY A 96 9.00 -7.13 7.16
C GLY A 96 8.02 -5.96 7.15
N LEU A 97 6.85 -6.13 6.53
CA LEU A 97 5.81 -5.11 6.41
C LEU A 97 5.33 -4.62 7.78
N THR A 98 5.14 -5.53 8.74
CA THR A 98 4.73 -5.17 10.11
C THR A 98 5.73 -4.22 10.77
N PHE A 99 7.02 -4.54 10.74
CA PHE A 99 8.05 -3.66 11.30
C PHE A 99 8.23 -2.39 10.46
N GLY A 100 8.08 -2.48 9.14
CA GLY A 100 8.12 -1.35 8.23
C GLY A 100 7.01 -0.32 8.49
N ASP A 101 5.80 -0.78 8.77
CA ASP A 101 4.68 0.10 9.11
C ASP A 101 4.94 0.88 10.40
N PHE A 102 5.47 0.24 11.45
CA PHE A 102 5.88 0.94 12.66
C PHE A 102 7.00 1.95 12.39
N ALA A 103 8.01 1.56 11.64
CA ALA A 103 9.16 2.40 11.35
C ALA A 103 8.77 3.60 10.45
N SER A 104 7.92 3.40 9.44
CA SER A 104 7.42 4.48 8.58
C SER A 104 6.54 5.46 9.36
N GLY A 105 5.68 4.95 10.26
CA GLY A 105 4.90 5.75 11.17
C GLY A 105 5.76 6.62 12.08
N ALA A 106 6.79 6.02 12.73
CA ALA A 106 7.75 6.73 13.56
C ALA A 106 8.54 7.77 12.75
N LEU A 107 9.03 7.41 11.56
CA LEU A 107 9.73 8.31 10.66
C LEU A 107 8.88 9.52 10.29
N SER A 108 7.60 9.30 9.98
CA SER A 108 6.64 10.36 9.68
C SER A 108 6.45 11.34 10.84
N GLN A 109 6.50 10.86 12.09
CA GLN A 109 6.44 11.72 13.28
C GLN A 109 7.73 12.52 13.49
N VAL A 110 8.90 11.89 13.30
CA VAL A 110 10.20 12.53 13.45
C VAL A 110 10.39 13.63 12.39
N LEU A 111 10.05 13.33 11.14
CA LEU A 111 10.16 14.28 10.01
C LEU A 111 9.06 15.35 10.04
N LYS A 112 8.01 15.16 10.84
CA LYS A 112 6.80 16.00 10.83
C LYS A 112 6.24 16.16 9.41
N SER A 113 6.28 15.08 8.62
CA SER A 113 5.84 15.08 7.22
C SER A 113 5.42 13.69 6.80
N ARG A 114 4.15 13.56 6.38
CA ARG A 114 3.60 12.33 5.80
C ARG A 114 4.22 12.08 4.42
N ARG A 115 4.29 13.13 3.62
CA ARG A 115 4.79 13.10 2.26
C ARG A 115 6.25 12.67 2.18
N GLN A 116 7.13 13.24 3.01
CA GLN A 116 8.54 12.88 3.02
C GLN A 116 8.77 11.43 3.46
N ALA A 117 8.05 10.97 4.47
CA ALA A 117 8.15 9.58 4.91
C ALA A 117 7.78 8.60 3.79
N VAL A 118 6.68 8.85 3.06
CA VAL A 118 6.27 8.03 1.91
C VAL A 118 7.31 8.09 0.79
N LEU A 119 7.84 9.27 0.46
CA LEU A 119 8.86 9.41 -0.60
C LEU A 119 10.15 8.65 -0.27
N ILE A 120 10.61 8.68 0.99
CA ILE A 120 11.79 7.93 1.44
C ILE A 120 11.54 6.42 1.26
N TYR A 121 10.40 5.91 1.73
CA TYR A 121 10.06 4.50 1.61
C TYR A 121 9.92 4.07 0.14
N LEU A 122 9.23 4.85 -0.69
CA LEU A 122 9.11 4.61 -2.14
C LEU A 122 10.50 4.56 -2.81
N THR A 123 11.39 5.48 -2.45
CA THR A 123 12.74 5.52 -3.01
C THR A 123 13.54 4.29 -2.59
N LEU A 124 13.58 3.97 -1.31
CA LEU A 124 14.34 2.82 -0.80
C LEU A 124 13.82 1.50 -1.37
N VAL A 125 12.50 1.31 -1.41
CA VAL A 125 11.93 0.08 -1.97
C VAL A 125 12.10 0.00 -3.49
N SER A 126 12.09 1.12 -4.23
CA SER A 126 12.33 1.08 -5.67
C SER A 126 13.75 0.62 -6.00
N PHE A 127 14.77 1.08 -5.26
CA PHE A 127 16.14 0.58 -5.38
C PHE A 127 16.23 -0.90 -5.03
N LEU A 128 15.55 -1.32 -3.97
CA LEU A 128 15.56 -2.72 -3.56
C LEU A 128 14.85 -3.63 -4.59
N VAL A 129 13.79 -3.15 -5.25
CA VAL A 129 13.13 -3.87 -6.33
C VAL A 129 14.06 -4.04 -7.53
N ILE A 130 14.79 -3.00 -7.92
CA ILE A 130 15.79 -3.08 -9.00
C ILE A 130 16.88 -4.09 -8.62
N TYR A 131 17.36 -4.03 -7.38
CA TYR A 131 18.35 -4.99 -6.88
C TYR A 131 17.83 -6.42 -6.91
N PHE A 132 16.58 -6.65 -6.45
CA PHE A 132 15.93 -7.95 -6.45
C PHE A 132 15.77 -8.53 -7.86
N LEU A 133 15.42 -7.70 -8.84
CA LEU A 133 15.14 -8.17 -10.20
C LEU A 133 16.39 -8.39 -11.06
N TYR A 134 17.48 -7.65 -10.83
CA TYR A 134 18.60 -7.64 -11.77
C TYR A 134 19.96 -8.00 -11.18
N PHE A 135 20.11 -7.89 -9.85
CA PHE A 135 21.42 -8.09 -9.21
C PHE A 135 21.48 -9.31 -8.28
N LEU A 136 20.35 -10.01 -8.13
CA LEU A 136 20.33 -11.24 -7.37
C LEU A 136 20.85 -12.40 -8.25
N SER A 137 21.95 -13.03 -7.85
CA SER A 137 22.48 -14.22 -8.51
C SER A 137 23.22 -15.09 -7.51
N ASN A 138 23.11 -16.42 -7.66
CA ASN A 138 23.84 -17.42 -6.85
C ASN A 138 23.74 -17.21 -5.32
N ILE A 139 22.58 -16.82 -4.84
CA ILE A 139 22.34 -16.57 -3.41
C ILE A 139 21.79 -17.83 -2.71
N SER A 140 21.94 -17.87 -1.38
CA SER A 140 21.28 -18.89 -0.56
C SER A 140 19.80 -18.56 -0.36
N VAL A 141 18.98 -19.59 -0.09
CA VAL A 141 17.56 -19.43 0.26
C VAL A 141 17.38 -18.47 1.44
N SER A 142 18.24 -18.59 2.46
CA SER A 142 18.18 -17.72 3.65
C SER A 142 18.40 -16.24 3.29
N PHE A 143 19.34 -15.95 2.39
CA PHE A 143 19.54 -14.58 1.93
C PHE A 143 18.36 -14.08 1.08
N GLY A 144 17.74 -14.96 0.29
CA GLY A 144 16.50 -14.66 -0.42
C GLY A 144 15.36 -14.24 0.53
N HIS A 145 15.19 -14.94 1.65
CA HIS A 145 14.22 -14.57 2.69
C HIS A 145 14.53 -13.20 3.32
N VAL A 146 15.81 -12.88 3.53
CA VAL A 146 16.22 -11.55 4.03
C VAL A 146 15.83 -10.45 3.05
N ILE A 147 16.06 -10.64 1.74
CA ILE A 147 15.66 -9.66 0.72
C ILE A 147 14.14 -9.51 0.65
N ILE A 148 13.38 -10.61 0.72
CA ILE A 148 11.92 -10.57 0.74
C ILE A 148 11.41 -9.84 1.99
N THR A 149 12.04 -10.07 3.15
CA THR A 149 11.73 -9.33 4.39
C THR A 149 12.01 -7.84 4.22
N ALA A 150 13.14 -7.49 3.59
CA ALA A 150 13.48 -6.10 3.31
C ALA A 150 12.50 -5.44 2.31
N LEU A 151 12.05 -6.18 1.28
CA LEU A 151 10.98 -5.71 0.37
C LEU A 151 9.69 -5.42 1.14
N GLY A 152 9.33 -6.30 2.08
CA GLY A 152 8.21 -6.08 2.99
C GLY A 152 8.44 -4.85 3.87
N PHE A 153 9.60 -4.72 4.50
CA PHE A 153 9.93 -3.61 5.40
C PHE A 153 9.84 -2.25 4.69
N PHE A 154 10.49 -2.09 3.55
CA PHE A 154 10.44 -0.85 2.79
C PHE A 154 9.14 -0.68 1.98
N GLY A 155 8.37 -1.76 1.77
CA GLY A 155 6.98 -1.70 1.32
C GLY A 155 6.00 -1.31 2.45
N GLY A 156 6.44 -1.36 3.72
CA GLY A 156 5.66 -1.09 4.93
C GLY A 156 5.45 0.39 5.21
N TYR A 157 4.84 1.11 4.30
CA TYR A 157 4.32 2.48 4.52
C TYR A 157 2.79 2.53 4.47
N TRP A 158 2.13 1.38 4.65
CA TRP A 158 0.68 1.27 4.58
C TRP A 158 -0.04 2.13 5.61
N ALA A 159 0.45 2.16 6.85
CA ALA A 159 -0.13 2.98 7.90
C ALA A 159 -0.05 4.48 7.57
N VAL A 160 1.11 4.96 7.11
CA VAL A 160 1.30 6.37 6.68
C VAL A 160 0.48 6.69 5.43
N PHE A 161 0.39 5.75 4.49
CA PHE A 161 -0.45 5.84 3.31
C PHE A 161 -1.93 6.04 3.68
N LEU A 162 -2.48 5.22 4.58
CA LEU A 162 -3.86 5.34 5.04
C LEU A 162 -4.11 6.67 5.75
N THR A 163 -3.23 7.05 6.66
CA THR A 163 -3.33 8.32 7.41
C THR A 163 -3.27 9.49 6.44
N SER A 164 -2.26 9.55 5.58
CA SER A 164 -2.11 10.63 4.58
C SER A 164 -3.33 10.70 3.66
N SER A 165 -3.83 9.56 3.16
CA SER A 165 -5.00 9.54 2.29
C SER A 165 -6.26 10.06 2.99
N SER A 166 -6.47 9.69 4.26
CA SER A 166 -7.63 10.13 5.04
C SER A 166 -7.56 11.62 5.38
N GLU A 167 -6.37 12.12 5.71
CA GLU A 167 -6.13 13.52 6.05
C GLU A 167 -6.28 14.47 4.84
N GLN A 168 -6.21 13.97 3.59
CA GLN A 168 -6.47 14.77 2.38
C GLN A 168 -7.93 15.23 2.26
N PHE A 169 -8.87 14.64 3.00
CA PHE A 169 -10.31 14.86 2.83
C PHE A 169 -10.98 15.37 4.11
N GLY A 170 -11.98 16.21 3.92
CA GLY A 170 -12.81 16.75 4.99
C GLY A 170 -13.55 15.67 5.78
N THR A 171 -14.02 16.03 6.97
CA THR A 171 -14.65 15.13 7.93
C THR A 171 -15.82 14.33 7.34
N ASN A 172 -16.58 14.93 6.41
CA ASN A 172 -17.72 14.31 5.75
C ASN A 172 -17.35 13.15 4.80
N LEU A 173 -16.17 13.15 4.18
CA LEU A 173 -15.71 12.13 3.23
C LEU A 173 -14.56 11.26 3.77
N ARG A 174 -13.91 11.65 4.84
CA ARG A 174 -12.70 11.00 5.40
C ARG A 174 -12.90 9.50 5.63
N MET A 175 -13.98 9.09 6.29
CA MET A 175 -14.27 7.68 6.53
C MET A 175 -14.53 6.91 5.23
N THR A 176 -15.19 7.53 4.27
CA THR A 176 -15.41 6.93 2.93
C THR A 176 -14.08 6.68 2.23
N VAL A 177 -13.16 7.66 2.27
CA VAL A 177 -11.83 7.53 1.68
C VAL A 177 -10.99 6.48 2.40
N THR A 178 -10.98 6.50 3.74
CA THR A 178 -10.23 5.53 4.56
C THR A 178 -10.62 4.08 4.27
N THR A 179 -11.88 3.84 3.94
CA THR A 179 -12.38 2.49 3.61
C THR A 179 -12.22 2.14 2.14
N THR A 180 -12.44 3.08 1.23
CA THR A 180 -12.50 2.79 -0.21
C THR A 180 -11.14 2.82 -0.89
N VAL A 181 -10.24 3.76 -0.55
CA VAL A 181 -8.91 3.85 -1.14
C VAL A 181 -8.11 2.54 -1.00
N PRO A 182 -7.96 1.94 0.20
CA PRO A 182 -7.24 0.68 0.34
C PRO A 182 -7.89 -0.47 -0.44
N ASN A 183 -9.21 -0.47 -0.57
CA ASN A 183 -9.90 -1.51 -1.34
C ASN A 183 -9.70 -1.34 -2.85
N PHE A 184 -9.66 -0.10 -3.36
CA PHE A 184 -9.31 0.16 -4.76
C PHE A 184 -7.85 -0.20 -5.05
N VAL A 185 -6.93 0.10 -4.14
CA VAL A 185 -5.51 -0.29 -4.27
C VAL A 185 -5.36 -1.81 -4.31
N ARG A 186 -6.10 -2.55 -3.46
CA ARG A 186 -6.14 -4.02 -3.52
C ARG A 186 -6.77 -4.51 -4.83
N GLY A 187 -7.88 -3.91 -5.25
CA GLY A 187 -8.55 -4.23 -6.51
C GLY A 187 -7.70 -3.96 -7.75
N ALA A 188 -6.80 -2.98 -7.69
CA ALA A 188 -5.85 -2.68 -8.76
C ALA A 188 -4.87 -3.83 -9.03
N LEU A 189 -4.70 -4.78 -8.09
CA LEU A 189 -3.90 -5.97 -8.32
C LEU A 189 -4.41 -6.80 -9.51
N ILE A 190 -5.71 -6.78 -9.80
CA ILE A 190 -6.29 -7.50 -10.95
C ILE A 190 -5.71 -6.98 -12.26
N PRO A 191 -5.89 -5.70 -12.65
CA PRO A 191 -5.31 -5.18 -13.89
C PRO A 191 -3.78 -5.20 -13.89
N ILE A 192 -3.11 -5.00 -12.76
CA ILE A 192 -1.66 -5.12 -12.61
C ILE A 192 -1.20 -6.55 -12.98
N THR A 193 -1.86 -7.57 -12.45
CA THR A 193 -1.54 -8.97 -12.75
C THR A 193 -1.85 -9.34 -14.20
N LEU A 194 -2.94 -8.83 -14.77
CA LEU A 194 -3.27 -9.04 -16.18
C LEU A 194 -2.22 -8.41 -17.09
N LEU A 195 -1.79 -7.20 -16.82
CA LEU A 195 -0.71 -6.53 -17.56
C LEU A 195 0.60 -7.32 -17.42
N PHE A 196 0.97 -7.74 -16.21
CA PHE A 196 2.15 -8.56 -15.98
C PHE A 196 2.14 -9.83 -16.83
N LYS A 197 1.04 -10.60 -16.78
CA LYS A 197 0.89 -11.84 -17.56
C LYS A 197 0.95 -11.59 -19.07
N ALA A 198 0.38 -10.49 -19.55
CA ALA A 198 0.41 -10.14 -20.98
C ALA A 198 1.82 -9.77 -21.48
N LEU A 199 2.69 -9.25 -20.60
CA LEU A 199 4.06 -8.87 -20.96
C LEU A 199 5.04 -10.05 -20.93
N ILE A 200 4.80 -11.08 -20.12
CA ILE A 200 5.71 -12.23 -19.97
C ILE A 200 6.10 -12.88 -21.32
N PRO A 201 5.18 -13.18 -22.26
CA PRO A 201 5.52 -13.87 -23.48
C PRO A 201 6.52 -13.10 -24.37
N ASN A 202 6.49 -11.77 -24.33
CA ASN A 202 7.31 -10.92 -25.19
C ASN A 202 8.61 -10.46 -24.50
N PHE A 203 8.60 -10.27 -23.19
CA PHE A 203 9.71 -9.63 -22.46
C PHE A 203 10.36 -10.56 -21.41
N GLY A 204 9.77 -11.71 -21.15
CA GLY A 204 10.19 -12.62 -20.07
C GLY A 204 9.73 -12.13 -18.69
N LEU A 205 9.87 -13.03 -17.71
CA LEU A 205 9.33 -12.84 -16.33
C LEU A 205 9.89 -11.59 -15.64
N ILE A 206 11.22 -11.42 -15.67
CA ILE A 206 11.93 -10.36 -14.95
C ILE A 206 11.63 -8.99 -15.55
N ASN A 207 11.75 -8.86 -16.88
CA ASN A 207 11.49 -7.59 -17.53
C ASN A 207 10.01 -7.20 -17.48
N ALA A 208 9.09 -8.16 -17.57
CA ALA A 208 7.67 -7.92 -17.38
C ALA A 208 7.38 -7.37 -15.96
N ALA A 209 7.99 -7.96 -14.93
CA ALA A 209 7.88 -7.46 -13.56
C ALA A 209 8.46 -6.04 -13.42
N ALA A 210 9.63 -5.79 -14.00
CA ALA A 210 10.27 -4.47 -13.99
C ALA A 210 9.42 -3.39 -14.67
N MET A 211 8.83 -3.68 -15.84
CA MET A 211 7.98 -2.74 -16.59
C MET A 211 6.72 -2.38 -15.78
N VAL A 212 6.07 -3.38 -15.20
CA VAL A 212 4.89 -3.16 -14.34
C VAL A 212 5.28 -2.35 -13.11
N GLY A 213 6.42 -2.69 -12.49
CA GLY A 213 6.97 -1.94 -11.36
C GLY A 213 7.24 -0.48 -11.73
N PHE A 214 7.88 -0.23 -12.87
CA PHE A 214 8.14 1.13 -13.36
C PHE A 214 6.86 1.97 -13.46
N VAL A 215 5.78 1.38 -13.98
CA VAL A 215 4.47 2.06 -14.05
C VAL A 215 3.91 2.32 -12.64
N CYS A 216 3.90 1.32 -11.76
CA CYS A 216 3.35 1.47 -10.40
C CYS A 216 4.12 2.53 -9.58
N PHE A 217 5.46 2.46 -9.60
CA PHE A 217 6.29 3.44 -8.88
C PHE A 217 6.23 4.82 -9.51
N GLY A 218 6.25 4.91 -10.85
CA GLY A 218 6.13 6.19 -11.55
C GLY A 218 4.83 6.91 -11.20
N LEU A 219 3.70 6.20 -11.21
CA LEU A 219 2.40 6.74 -10.81
C LEU A 219 2.39 7.14 -9.33
N ALA A 220 3.01 6.36 -8.44
CA ALA A 220 3.07 6.66 -7.02
C ALA A 220 3.93 7.91 -6.74
N PHE A 221 5.12 8.01 -7.32
CA PHE A 221 5.96 9.21 -7.19
C PHE A 221 5.24 10.45 -7.71
N TRP A 222 4.63 10.35 -8.91
CA TRP A 222 3.86 11.44 -9.47
C TRP A 222 2.71 11.87 -8.55
N ALA A 223 1.96 10.92 -8.02
CA ALA A 223 0.85 11.19 -7.11
C ALA A 223 1.32 11.88 -5.82
N VAL A 224 2.36 11.34 -5.16
CA VAL A 224 2.87 11.90 -3.90
C VAL A 224 3.37 13.33 -4.07
N THR A 225 3.96 13.68 -5.24
CA THR A 225 4.39 15.06 -5.50
C THR A 225 3.23 16.05 -5.65
N HIS A 226 2.04 15.58 -6.00
CA HIS A 226 0.83 16.41 -6.17
C HIS A 226 -0.09 16.42 -4.94
N LEU A 227 0.07 15.48 -4.00
CA LEU A 227 -0.65 15.50 -2.73
C LEU A 227 -0.08 16.57 -1.79
N LYS A 228 -0.96 17.21 -1.01
CA LYS A 228 -0.55 18.18 0.00
C LYS A 228 0.09 17.48 1.20
N GLU A 229 1.01 18.18 1.87
CA GLU A 229 1.44 17.75 3.21
C GLU A 229 0.28 17.93 4.19
N THR A 230 0.05 16.93 5.01
CA THR A 230 -1.10 16.91 5.93
C THR A 230 -0.69 16.87 7.40
N PHE A 231 0.60 16.75 7.69
CA PHE A 231 1.08 16.67 9.06
C PHE A 231 0.81 17.97 9.84
N GLY A 232 0.02 17.86 10.91
CA GLY A 232 -0.30 19.00 11.76
C GLY A 232 -1.38 19.95 11.21
N GLU A 233 -1.97 19.64 10.05
CA GLU A 233 -3.08 20.41 9.50
C GLU A 233 -4.37 20.19 10.29
N SER A 234 -5.22 21.24 10.33
CA SER A 234 -6.55 21.10 10.92
C SER A 234 -7.39 20.15 10.08
N LEU A 235 -7.95 19.15 10.74
CA LEU A 235 -8.79 18.14 10.11
C LEU A 235 -10.29 18.49 10.16
N ASP A 236 -10.63 19.62 10.77
CA ASP A 236 -12.01 20.06 10.97
C ASP A 236 -12.47 20.95 9.81
N TYR A 237 -12.72 20.32 8.66
CA TYR A 237 -13.30 20.98 7.49
C TYR A 237 -14.22 20.02 6.72
N VAL A 238 -15.05 20.59 5.86
CA VAL A 238 -16.01 19.87 5.01
C VAL A 238 -15.63 20.08 3.53
N GLU A 239 -15.69 18.99 2.74
CA GLU A 239 -15.48 19.00 1.29
C GLU A 239 -16.75 19.47 0.54
#